data_78e90ca71ff436a8f38dc3428ecc54fe
#
_entry.id   78e90ca71ff436a8f38dc3428ecc54fe
#
_cell.length_a   1.000
_cell.length_b   1.000
_cell.length_c   1.000
_cell.angle_alpha   90.00
_cell.angle_beta   90.00
_cell.angle_gamma   90.00
#
_symmetry.space_group_name_H-M   'P 1'
#
loop_
_entity.id
_entity.type
_entity.pdbx_description
1 polymer ?
#
loop_
_entity_poly.entity_id
_entity_poly.type
_entity_poly.pdbx_seq_one_letter_code
_entity_poly.pdbx_strand_id
1 'polypeptide(L)'
;MGGLSISDKKRFVEFLDKGNAENFYKVIKIFYQELIHEWVEAGNQAKDFAEKGAKIVIILDNASFHKKEECIKRIEAEMPNLYLEFLPKYSPDYNLIELVWHSTKEYVAHRLFKSIEELEYLLHQLLNEGKLIIKWGRKIKNKGNALITI
;
A
#
# COMPACT_ATOMS: atom_id res chain seq x y z
N MET A 1 7.36 -1.14 1.99
CA MET A 1 6.09 -0.38 2.15
C MET A 1 5.05 -1.04 1.28
N GLY A 2 3.77 -1.00 1.65
CA GLY A 2 2.75 -1.62 0.82
C GLY A 2 1.42 -0.89 0.86
N GLY A 3 0.65 -1.06 -0.21
CA GLY A 3 -0.70 -0.57 -0.39
C GLY A 3 -1.67 -1.70 -0.72
N LEU A 4 -2.92 -1.51 -0.38
CA LEU A 4 -4.02 -2.41 -0.69
C LEU A 4 -5.17 -1.60 -1.29
N SER A 5 -5.56 -1.94 -2.50
CA SER A 5 -6.79 -1.43 -3.08
C SER A 5 -8.00 -2.07 -2.39
N ILE A 6 -8.93 -1.26 -1.93
CA ILE A 6 -10.14 -1.75 -1.22
C ILE A 6 -11.13 -2.35 -2.21
N SER A 7 -11.22 -1.82 -3.43
CA SER A 7 -12.19 -2.22 -4.44
C SER A 7 -11.93 -3.61 -5.04
N ASP A 8 -10.72 -3.84 -5.50
CA ASP A 8 -10.33 -5.07 -6.23
C ASP A 8 -9.34 -5.95 -5.47
N LYS A 9 -8.94 -5.54 -4.26
CA LYS A 9 -7.96 -6.23 -3.41
C LYS A 9 -6.57 -6.38 -4.04
N LYS A 10 -6.28 -5.60 -5.08
CA LYS A 10 -4.94 -5.53 -5.67
C LYS A 10 -3.95 -5.00 -4.63
N ARG A 11 -2.78 -5.58 -4.60
CA ARG A 11 -1.70 -5.24 -3.67
C ARG A 11 -0.55 -4.62 -4.43
N PHE A 12 0.09 -3.66 -3.80
CA PHE A 12 1.29 -3.01 -4.29
C PHE A 12 2.30 -2.99 -3.14
N VAL A 13 3.49 -3.54 -3.33
CA VAL A 13 4.52 -3.61 -2.30
C VAL A 13 5.89 -3.26 -2.87
N GLU A 14 6.54 -2.30 -2.22
CA GLU A 14 7.91 -1.89 -2.49
C GLU A 14 8.81 -2.15 -1.28
N PHE A 15 9.97 -2.71 -1.53
CA PHE A 15 11.00 -2.93 -0.52
C PHE A 15 11.82 -1.65 -0.34
N LEU A 16 12.01 -1.24 0.90
CA LEU A 16 12.69 0.00 1.25
C LEU A 16 13.78 -0.28 2.30
N ASP A 17 14.95 0.31 2.13
CA ASP A 17 16.02 0.25 3.11
C ASP A 17 15.63 0.97 4.41
N LYS A 18 14.88 2.06 4.30
CA LYS A 18 14.44 2.88 5.45
C LYS A 18 13.05 3.46 5.24
N GLY A 19 12.27 3.50 6.33
CA GLY A 19 11.02 4.25 6.40
C GLY A 19 11.29 5.74 6.65
N ASN A 20 11.29 6.56 5.61
CA ASN A 20 11.43 8.01 5.69
C ASN A 20 10.53 8.71 4.66
N ALA A 21 10.40 10.05 4.77
CA ALA A 21 9.53 10.84 3.92
C ALA A 21 9.91 10.80 2.44
N GLU A 22 11.19 10.78 2.11
CA GLU A 22 11.65 10.73 0.72
C GLU A 22 11.32 9.37 0.08
N ASN A 23 11.55 8.28 0.79
CA ASN A 23 11.18 6.95 0.30
C ASN A 23 9.65 6.78 0.22
N PHE A 24 8.92 7.36 1.16
CA PHE A 24 7.45 7.42 1.08
C PHE A 24 6.99 8.12 -0.20
N TYR A 25 7.51 9.32 -0.47
CA TYR A 25 7.19 10.04 -1.70
C TYR A 25 7.51 9.22 -2.96
N LYS A 26 8.70 8.58 -3.01
CA LYS A 26 9.11 7.75 -4.15
C LYS A 26 8.12 6.61 -4.41
N VAL A 27 7.70 5.91 -3.35
CA VAL A 27 6.74 4.81 -3.46
C VAL A 27 5.38 5.31 -3.97
N ILE A 28 4.88 6.43 -3.43
CA ILE A 28 3.62 7.03 -3.92
C ILE A 28 3.75 7.44 -5.38
N LYS A 29 4.89 7.96 -5.79
CA LYS A 29 5.15 8.33 -7.19
C LYS A 29 5.17 7.12 -8.12
N ILE A 30 5.83 6.03 -7.73
CA ILE A 30 5.83 4.78 -8.52
C ILE A 30 4.39 4.26 -8.66
N PHE A 31 3.65 4.19 -7.56
CA PHE A 31 2.25 3.78 -7.58
C PHE A 31 1.39 4.66 -8.51
N TYR A 32 1.57 5.98 -8.45
CA TYR A 32 0.86 6.90 -9.31
C TYR A 32 1.19 6.72 -10.79
N GLN A 33 2.46 6.41 -11.11
CA GLN A 33 2.90 6.10 -12.47
C GLN A 33 2.29 4.80 -12.99
N GLU A 34 2.14 3.77 -12.15
CA GLU A 34 1.43 2.54 -12.53
C GLU A 34 -0.04 2.82 -12.88
N LEU A 35 -0.72 3.67 -12.12
CA LEU A 35 -2.10 4.05 -12.43
C LEU A 35 -2.21 4.85 -13.73
N ILE A 36 -1.24 5.71 -14.04
CA ILE A 36 -1.16 6.40 -15.33
C ILE A 36 -0.95 5.38 -16.45
N HIS A 37 -0.10 4.39 -16.25
CA HIS A 37 0.14 3.34 -17.25
C HIS A 37 -1.14 2.54 -17.54
N GLU A 38 -1.85 2.09 -16.50
CA GLU A 38 -3.16 1.42 -16.64
C GLU A 38 -4.19 2.30 -17.37
N TRP A 39 -4.21 3.61 -17.09
CA TRP A 39 -5.05 4.59 -17.78
C TRP A 39 -4.73 4.68 -19.27
N VAL A 40 -3.45 4.68 -19.64
CA VAL A 40 -3.01 4.72 -21.03
C VAL A 40 -3.33 3.40 -21.73
N GLU A 41 -3.13 2.26 -21.10
CA GLU A 41 -3.51 0.94 -21.64
C GLU A 41 -5.02 0.83 -21.90
N ALA A 42 -5.85 1.54 -21.14
CA ALA A 42 -7.28 1.68 -21.36
C ALA A 42 -7.65 2.62 -22.55
N GLY A 43 -6.66 3.12 -23.30
CA GLY A 43 -6.84 3.95 -24.49
C GLY A 43 -6.92 5.46 -24.25
N ASN A 44 -6.54 5.93 -23.07
CA ASN A 44 -6.58 7.33 -22.71
C ASN A 44 -5.21 8.02 -22.86
N GLN A 45 -5.19 9.36 -22.82
CA GLN A 45 -3.95 10.13 -22.87
C GLN A 45 -3.39 10.38 -21.48
N ALA A 46 -2.10 10.12 -21.27
CA ALA A 46 -1.43 10.30 -19.97
C ALA A 46 -1.60 11.70 -19.38
N LYS A 47 -1.56 12.75 -20.22
CA LYS A 47 -1.73 14.15 -19.79
C LYS A 47 -3.09 14.45 -19.15
N ASP A 48 -4.11 13.68 -19.50
CA ASP A 48 -5.47 13.88 -19.05
C ASP A 48 -5.74 13.18 -17.69
N PHE A 49 -4.83 12.34 -17.23
CA PHE A 49 -5.03 11.53 -16.02
C PHE A 49 -5.29 12.37 -14.77
N ALA A 50 -4.56 13.44 -14.60
CA ALA A 50 -4.69 14.32 -13.44
C ALA A 50 -6.08 15.00 -13.33
N GLU A 51 -6.71 15.30 -14.47
CA GLU A 51 -8.01 16.01 -14.51
C GLU A 51 -9.19 15.05 -14.69
N LYS A 52 -9.03 14.03 -15.54
CA LYS A 52 -10.13 13.14 -15.97
C LYS A 52 -10.04 11.74 -15.37
N GLY A 53 -8.89 11.36 -14.81
CA GLY A 53 -8.70 10.09 -14.11
C GLY A 53 -9.52 9.98 -12.84
N ALA A 54 -9.61 8.77 -12.31
CA ALA A 54 -10.28 8.53 -11.04
C ALA A 54 -9.62 9.32 -9.91
N LYS A 55 -10.41 9.79 -8.95
CA LYS A 55 -9.89 10.31 -7.68
C LYS A 55 -9.35 9.16 -6.85
N ILE A 56 -8.10 9.30 -6.43
CA ILE A 56 -7.37 8.30 -5.65
C ILE A 56 -7.32 8.77 -4.21
N VAL A 57 -7.84 7.98 -3.28
CA VAL A 57 -7.73 8.24 -1.84
C VAL A 57 -6.82 7.20 -1.23
N ILE A 58 -5.69 7.63 -0.68
CA ILE A 58 -4.76 6.77 0.05
C ILE A 58 -5.00 6.94 1.54
N ILE A 59 -5.43 5.87 2.19
CA ILE A 59 -5.61 5.83 3.64
C ILE A 59 -4.30 5.38 4.28
N LEU A 60 -3.74 6.21 5.15
CA LEU A 60 -2.44 6.02 5.77
C LEU A 60 -2.57 5.84 7.28
N ASP A 61 -1.63 5.09 7.85
CA ASP A 61 -1.41 5.10 9.29
C ASP A 61 -0.78 6.43 9.75
N ASN A 62 -0.60 6.58 11.05
CA ASN A 62 -0.07 7.79 11.65
C ASN A 62 1.47 7.81 11.78
N ALA A 63 2.21 7.07 10.95
CA ALA A 63 3.66 7.15 10.97
C ALA A 63 4.16 8.58 10.74
N SER A 64 5.12 9.02 11.54
CA SER A 64 5.57 10.42 11.55
C SER A 64 6.13 10.88 10.20
N PHE A 65 6.75 9.99 9.44
CA PHE A 65 7.32 10.31 8.13
C PHE A 65 6.24 10.50 7.05
N HIS A 66 5.04 9.94 7.22
CA HIS A 66 3.91 10.20 6.32
C HIS A 66 3.38 11.63 6.43
N LYS A 67 3.64 12.32 7.55
CA LYS A 67 3.11 13.65 7.88
C LYS A 67 4.11 14.79 7.64
N LYS A 68 5.22 14.53 6.98
CA LYS A 68 6.16 15.59 6.61
C LYS A 68 5.51 16.54 5.63
N GLU A 69 5.31 17.80 6.05
CA GLU A 69 4.57 18.84 5.29
C GLU A 69 5.13 19.05 3.88
N GLU A 70 6.46 19.09 3.74
CA GLU A 70 7.11 19.22 2.44
C GLU A 70 6.78 18.06 1.49
N CYS A 71 6.73 16.83 2.03
CA CYS A 71 6.39 15.65 1.26
C CYS A 71 4.92 15.68 0.81
N ILE A 72 4.01 16.06 1.71
CA ILE A 72 2.58 16.20 1.40
C ILE A 72 2.36 17.25 0.32
N LYS A 73 2.92 18.46 0.48
CA LYS A 73 2.81 19.54 -0.53
C LYS A 73 3.33 19.11 -1.90
N ARG A 74 4.43 18.36 -1.92
CA ARG A 74 5.00 17.85 -3.17
C ARG A 74 4.08 16.82 -3.84
N ILE A 75 3.48 15.92 -3.06
CA ILE A 75 2.49 14.93 -3.56
C ILE A 75 1.27 15.68 -4.13
N GLU A 76 0.71 16.63 -3.40
CA GLU A 76 -0.45 17.42 -3.83
C GLU A 76 -0.19 18.21 -5.13
N ALA A 77 1.02 18.77 -5.27
CA ALA A 77 1.41 19.50 -6.47
C ALA A 77 1.62 18.61 -7.71
N GLU A 78 2.24 17.45 -7.53
CA GLU A 78 2.60 16.55 -8.64
C GLU A 78 1.50 15.53 -8.98
N MET A 79 0.57 15.27 -8.06
CA MET A 79 -0.47 14.23 -8.16
C MET A 79 -1.84 14.79 -7.74
N PRO A 80 -2.42 15.73 -8.51
CA PRO A 80 -3.55 16.54 -8.06
C PRO A 80 -4.87 15.78 -7.89
N ASN A 81 -5.01 14.59 -8.47
CA ASN A 81 -6.16 13.70 -8.24
C ASN A 81 -5.92 12.64 -7.15
N LEU A 82 -4.81 12.75 -6.40
CA LEU A 82 -4.46 11.88 -5.27
C LEU A 82 -4.63 12.62 -3.94
N TYR A 83 -5.34 12.01 -3.01
CA TYR A 83 -5.67 12.55 -1.69
C TYR A 83 -5.13 11.62 -0.61
N LEU A 84 -4.49 12.21 0.40
CA LEU A 84 -3.97 11.49 1.56
C LEU A 84 -4.91 11.66 2.76
N GLU A 85 -5.43 10.56 3.28
CA GLU A 85 -6.27 10.53 4.47
C GLU A 85 -5.58 9.74 5.57
N PHE A 86 -5.60 10.27 6.79
CA PHE A 86 -4.93 9.65 7.91
C PHE A 86 -5.91 8.97 8.85
N LEU A 87 -5.64 7.71 9.18
CA LEU A 87 -6.40 6.99 10.20
C LEU A 87 -6.33 7.72 11.55
N PRO A 88 -7.35 7.60 12.38
CA PRO A 88 -7.29 8.09 13.76
C PRO A 88 -6.10 7.48 14.50
N LYS A 89 -5.56 8.23 15.49
CA LYS A 89 -4.50 7.71 16.35
C LYS A 89 -4.96 6.45 17.08
N TYR A 90 -4.06 5.49 17.24
CA TYR A 90 -4.31 4.22 17.92
C TYR A 90 -5.43 3.34 17.32
N SER A 91 -5.65 3.45 16.01
CA SER A 91 -6.69 2.69 15.31
C SER A 91 -6.13 1.78 14.21
N PRO A 92 -5.14 0.89 14.51
CA PRO A 92 -4.56 0.00 13.51
C PRO A 92 -5.57 -1.02 12.95
N ASP A 93 -6.63 -1.30 13.70
CA ASP A 93 -7.66 -2.27 13.33
C ASP A 93 -8.47 -1.83 12.08
N TYR A 94 -8.49 -0.53 11.78
CA TYR A 94 -9.10 0.01 10.55
C TYR A 94 -8.19 -0.09 9.33
N ASN A 95 -6.93 -0.49 9.52
CA ASN A 95 -5.98 -0.62 8.41
C ASN A 95 -5.98 -2.05 7.86
N LEU A 96 -6.77 -2.29 6.82
CA LEU A 96 -6.92 -3.62 6.21
C LEU A 96 -5.61 -4.26 5.75
N ILE A 97 -4.58 -3.47 5.46
CA ILE A 97 -3.26 -4.00 5.07
C ILE A 97 -2.59 -4.81 6.19
N GLU A 98 -3.01 -4.61 7.44
CA GLU A 98 -2.52 -5.43 8.56
C GLU A 98 -2.90 -6.91 8.42
N LEU A 99 -4.03 -7.23 7.75
CA LEU A 99 -4.39 -8.61 7.41
C LEU A 99 -3.44 -9.21 6.38
N VAL A 100 -2.99 -8.39 5.43
CA VAL A 100 -1.99 -8.79 4.43
C VAL A 100 -0.68 -9.12 5.13
N TRP A 101 -0.20 -8.22 5.99
CA TRP A 101 1.05 -8.42 6.75
C TRP A 101 0.99 -9.63 7.68
N HIS A 102 -0.15 -9.81 8.35
CA HIS A 102 -0.35 -10.98 9.22
C HIS A 102 -0.30 -12.28 8.43
N SER A 103 -1.04 -12.38 7.33
CA SER A 103 -1.06 -13.57 6.47
C SER A 103 0.32 -13.85 5.84
N THR A 104 1.04 -12.79 5.45
CA THR A 104 2.41 -12.91 4.95
C THR A 104 3.35 -13.48 6.01
N LYS A 105 3.31 -12.93 7.22
CA LYS A 105 4.12 -13.41 8.35
C LYS A 105 3.81 -14.87 8.69
N GLU A 106 2.55 -15.27 8.70
CA GLU A 106 2.17 -16.67 8.91
C GLU A 106 2.72 -17.58 7.79
N TYR A 107 2.67 -17.12 6.54
CA TYR A 107 3.15 -17.91 5.41
C TYR A 107 4.67 -18.14 5.45
N VAL A 108 5.45 -17.11 5.82
CA VAL A 108 6.92 -17.20 5.88
C VAL A 108 7.43 -17.79 7.21
N ALA A 109 6.59 -17.85 8.24
CA ALA A 109 6.96 -18.38 9.54
C ALA A 109 7.47 -19.84 9.42
N HIS A 110 8.53 -20.15 10.15
CA HIS A 110 9.17 -21.48 10.17
C HIS A 110 9.81 -21.92 8.83
N ARG A 111 9.96 -21.01 7.84
CA ARG A 111 10.72 -21.27 6.62
C ARG A 111 12.15 -20.77 6.79
N LEU A 112 13.09 -21.53 6.28
CA LEU A 112 14.50 -21.13 6.24
C LEU A 112 14.82 -20.58 4.85
N PHE A 113 15.42 -19.41 4.81
CA PHE A 113 15.87 -18.75 3.58
C PHE A 113 17.39 -18.72 3.56
N LYS A 114 17.96 -18.99 2.41
CA LYS A 114 19.42 -19.01 2.21
C LYS A 114 19.98 -17.60 2.07
N SER A 115 19.16 -16.66 1.60
CA SER A 115 19.53 -15.27 1.42
C SER A 115 18.32 -14.34 1.54
N ILE A 116 18.57 -13.04 1.64
CA ILE A 116 17.51 -12.02 1.66
C ILE A 116 16.80 -11.92 0.30
N GLU A 117 17.54 -12.12 -0.78
CA GLU A 117 17.00 -12.09 -2.15
C GLU A 117 15.98 -13.22 -2.38
N GLU A 118 16.23 -14.40 -1.81
CA GLU A 118 15.26 -15.51 -1.86
C GLU A 118 13.96 -15.14 -1.14
N LEU A 119 14.06 -14.50 0.02
CA LEU A 119 12.90 -14.00 0.76
C LEU A 119 12.16 -12.91 -0.01
N GLU A 120 12.87 -11.93 -0.56
CA GLU A 120 12.29 -10.83 -1.36
C GLU A 120 11.57 -11.36 -2.60
N TYR A 121 12.17 -12.31 -3.31
CA TYR A 121 11.54 -12.97 -4.45
C TYR A 121 10.22 -13.66 -4.06
N LEU A 122 10.23 -14.42 -2.96
CA LEU A 122 9.02 -15.06 -2.46
C LEU A 122 7.96 -14.02 -2.08
N LEU A 123 8.34 -12.96 -1.38
CA LEU A 123 7.42 -11.90 -0.97
C LEU A 123 6.83 -11.16 -2.18
N HIS A 124 7.62 -10.94 -3.23
CA HIS A 124 7.11 -10.39 -4.48
C HIS A 124 6.03 -11.27 -5.10
N GLN A 125 6.27 -12.58 -5.20
CA GLN A 125 5.27 -13.52 -5.71
C GLN A 125 3.99 -13.55 -4.86
N LEU A 126 4.13 -13.56 -3.54
CA LEU A 126 2.99 -13.62 -2.63
C LEU A 126 2.15 -12.34 -2.66
N LEU A 127 2.79 -11.19 -2.72
CA LEU A 127 2.17 -9.88 -2.54
C LEU A 127 1.83 -9.23 -3.89
N ASN A 128 2.81 -8.99 -4.75
CA ASN A 128 2.59 -8.27 -6.01
C ASN A 128 1.93 -9.16 -7.08
N GLU A 129 2.33 -10.44 -7.19
CA GLU A 129 1.67 -11.37 -8.10
C GLU A 129 0.38 -11.99 -7.55
N GLY A 130 -0.01 -11.64 -6.33
CA GLY A 130 -1.28 -12.04 -5.75
C GLY A 130 -1.40 -13.50 -5.30
N LYS A 131 -0.29 -14.24 -5.22
CA LYS A 131 -0.32 -15.68 -4.83
C LYS A 131 -0.69 -15.93 -3.36
N LEU A 132 -0.60 -14.89 -2.50
CA LEU A 132 -0.99 -15.01 -1.10
C LEU A 132 -2.51 -15.01 -0.96
N ILE A 133 -3.05 -16.07 -0.38
CA ILE A 133 -4.47 -16.17 -0.02
C ILE A 133 -4.69 -15.49 1.32
N ILE A 134 -5.54 -14.47 1.36
CA ILE A 134 -5.86 -13.71 2.57
C ILE A 134 -7.27 -14.08 3.02
N LYS A 135 -7.40 -14.42 4.29
CA LYS A 135 -8.71 -14.65 4.92
C LYS A 135 -9.26 -13.31 5.41
N TRP A 136 -9.98 -12.63 4.53
CA TRP A 136 -10.68 -11.39 4.87
C TRP A 136 -11.74 -11.65 5.96
N GLY A 137 -11.94 -10.71 6.87
CA GLY A 137 -12.84 -10.89 8.01
C GLY A 137 -12.25 -11.63 9.22
N ARG A 138 -10.97 -12.04 9.17
CA ARG A 138 -10.28 -12.65 10.30
C ARG A 138 -10.02 -11.59 11.39
N LYS A 139 -10.35 -11.95 12.64
CA LYS A 139 -9.94 -11.11 13.80
C LYS A 139 -8.44 -11.24 14.04
N ILE A 140 -7.74 -10.12 14.11
CA ILE A 140 -6.35 -10.09 14.55
C ILE A 140 -6.37 -10.10 16.10
N LYS A 141 -6.05 -11.24 16.68
CA LYS A 141 -6.24 -11.52 18.11
C LYS A 141 -5.51 -10.58 19.09
N ASN A 142 -4.52 -9.83 18.65
CA ASN A 142 -3.63 -9.08 19.54
C ASN A 142 -3.84 -7.56 19.55
N LYS A 143 -4.85 -7.04 18.88
CA LYS A 143 -5.06 -5.59 18.77
C LYS A 143 -6.55 -5.26 18.81
N GLY A 144 -7.12 -5.25 20.00
CA GLY A 144 -8.49 -4.77 20.19
C GLY A 144 -9.58 -5.62 19.52
N ASN A 145 -10.83 -5.33 19.87
CA ASN A 145 -12.01 -6.09 19.43
C ASN A 145 -12.63 -5.59 18.11
N ALA A 146 -11.86 -4.99 17.21
CA ALA A 146 -12.43 -4.49 15.98
C ALA A 146 -12.82 -5.65 15.04
N LEU A 147 -14.09 -5.72 14.73
CA LEU A 147 -14.64 -6.54 13.66
C LEU A 147 -14.42 -5.81 12.34
N ILE A 148 -13.53 -6.33 11.51
CA ILE A 148 -13.47 -5.90 10.11
C ILE A 148 -14.52 -6.74 9.38
N THR A 149 -15.69 -6.16 9.17
CA THR A 149 -16.72 -6.70 8.29
C THR A 149 -16.49 -6.07 6.92
N ILE A 150 -16.25 -6.88 5.93
CA ILE A 150 -16.17 -6.47 4.51
C ILE A 150 -17.46 -6.89 3.85
#